data_c361903f903f5e53ad7eef2402bdbf63
#
_entry.id   c361903f903f5e53ad7eef2402bdbf63
#
_cell.length_a   1.000
_cell.length_b   1.000
_cell.length_c   1.000
_cell.angle_alpha   90.00
_cell.angle_beta   90.00
_cell.angle_gamma   90.00
#
_symmetry.space_group_name_H-M   'P 1'
#
loop_
_entity.id
_entity.type
_entity.pdbx_description
1 polymer ?
#
loop_
_entity_poly.entity_id
_entity_poly.type
_entity_poly.pdbx_seq_one_letter_code
_entity_poly.pdbx_strand_id
1 'polypeptide(L)'
;QDQGALIYPKDYYLQYLSMGYRKNIPEFLDVANYIFQLIEEKGISSPDILIHFMNHPKLKSVEHDGVFRPGSYQNYYRDSGIVRACRNDNTYTLLLGKSDFFHYSQKTMHLQVKLGGSFCEHRAFIPESMEKMKDGYRLTQTMRGWYYLPFKEKPDTNDWWKMDHTKREKLHGPNLQILCDVLECEHGIDLHIKVSGVEQAPFRLEIEV
;
A
#
# COMPACT_ATOMS: atom_id res chain seq x y z
N GLN A 1 -15.74 0.97 -0.62
CA GLN A 1 -15.39 2.21 0.12
C GLN A 1 -14.48 1.80 1.25
N ASP A 2 -13.24 2.20 1.18
CA ASP A 2 -12.28 1.95 2.27
C ASP A 2 -12.68 2.80 3.48
N GLN A 3 -13.49 2.23 4.37
CA GLN A 3 -13.85 2.86 5.63
C GLN A 3 -12.64 3.02 6.56
N GLY A 4 -11.53 2.33 6.29
CA GLY A 4 -10.33 2.38 7.11
C GLY A 4 -9.70 3.78 7.17
N ALA A 5 -9.68 4.52 6.07
CA ALA A 5 -9.16 5.88 6.01
C ALA A 5 -10.00 6.90 6.81
N LEU A 6 -11.26 6.57 7.09
CA LEU A 6 -12.19 7.41 7.85
C LEU A 6 -12.31 7.03 9.34
N ILE A 7 -11.64 5.95 9.78
CA ILE A 7 -11.75 5.47 11.18
C ILE A 7 -10.95 6.36 12.14
N TYR A 8 -9.84 6.95 11.70
CA TYR A 8 -8.92 7.69 12.58
C TYR A 8 -8.70 9.18 12.25
N PRO A 9 -9.58 9.90 11.50
CA PRO A 9 -9.30 11.29 11.16
C PRO A 9 -9.20 12.17 12.41
N LYS A 10 -9.96 11.89 13.47
CA LYS A 10 -9.90 12.61 14.75
C LYS A 10 -8.53 12.50 15.43
N ASP A 11 -7.91 11.31 15.38
CA ASP A 11 -6.60 11.08 16.01
C ASP A 11 -5.52 11.85 15.28
N TYR A 12 -5.53 11.85 13.95
CA TYR A 12 -4.64 12.64 13.14
C TYR A 12 -4.85 14.15 13.35
N TYR A 13 -6.11 14.59 13.38
CA TYR A 13 -6.44 15.99 13.69
C TYR A 13 -5.79 16.45 14.99
N LEU A 14 -6.01 15.70 16.08
CA LEU A 14 -5.48 16.06 17.39
C LEU A 14 -3.94 16.00 17.45
N GLN A 15 -3.34 15.05 16.75
CA GLN A 15 -1.87 14.94 16.64
C GLN A 15 -1.27 16.16 15.92
N TYR A 16 -1.77 16.48 14.72
CA TYR A 16 -1.27 17.62 13.95
C TYR A 16 -1.54 18.93 14.66
N LEU A 17 -2.72 19.15 15.25
CA LEU A 17 -3.04 20.33 16.04
C LEU A 17 -2.09 20.50 17.24
N SER A 18 -1.91 19.43 18.02
CA SER A 18 -1.05 19.45 19.21
C SER A 18 0.42 19.69 18.86
N MET A 19 0.92 19.04 17.83
CA MET A 19 2.31 19.19 17.38
C MET A 19 2.54 20.56 16.75
N GLY A 20 1.62 21.02 15.89
CA GLY A 20 1.67 22.34 15.27
C GLY A 20 1.72 23.44 16.30
N TYR A 21 0.86 23.38 17.30
CA TYR A 21 0.81 24.36 18.39
C TYR A 21 2.10 24.30 19.26
N ARG A 22 2.49 23.11 19.75
CA ARG A 22 3.61 22.96 20.69
C ARG A 22 4.97 23.25 20.07
N LYS A 23 5.13 22.96 18.79
CA LYS A 23 6.40 23.11 18.05
C LYS A 23 6.43 24.34 17.17
N ASN A 24 5.32 25.08 17.09
CA ASN A 24 5.15 26.25 16.23
C ASN A 24 5.44 25.90 14.76
N ILE A 25 4.75 24.86 14.26
CA ILE A 25 4.88 24.37 12.88
C ILE A 25 3.57 24.69 12.15
N PRO A 26 3.48 25.80 11.37
CA PRO A 26 2.26 26.22 10.70
C PRO A 26 1.70 25.17 9.74
N GLU A 27 2.55 24.44 9.03
CA GLU A 27 2.15 23.41 8.08
C GLU A 27 1.37 22.26 8.75
N PHE A 28 1.64 21.99 10.01
CA PHE A 28 0.87 21.00 10.79
C PHE A 28 -0.51 21.54 11.17
N LEU A 29 -0.62 22.84 11.40
CA LEU A 29 -1.89 23.49 11.66
C LEU A 29 -2.75 23.52 10.37
N ASP A 30 -2.14 23.75 9.20
CA ASP A 30 -2.82 23.64 7.89
C ASP A 30 -3.42 22.25 7.69
N VAL A 31 -2.62 21.19 7.99
CA VAL A 31 -3.09 19.81 7.90
C VAL A 31 -4.21 19.54 8.91
N ALA A 32 -4.10 20.04 10.12
CA ALA A 32 -5.15 19.90 11.13
C ALA A 32 -6.48 20.55 10.65
N ASN A 33 -6.43 21.76 10.11
CA ASN A 33 -7.60 22.43 9.55
C ASN A 33 -8.23 21.61 8.41
N TYR A 34 -7.42 21.11 7.50
CA TYR A 34 -7.89 20.26 6.40
C TYR A 34 -8.62 19.01 6.93
N ILE A 35 -8.03 18.31 7.91
CA ILE A 35 -8.63 17.12 8.51
C ILE A 35 -9.94 17.51 9.23
N PHE A 36 -9.97 18.63 9.92
CA PHE A 36 -11.18 19.10 10.60
C PHE A 36 -12.31 19.35 9.61
N GLN A 37 -12.04 20.04 8.49
CA GLN A 37 -13.02 20.24 7.42
C GLN A 37 -13.55 18.92 6.87
N LEU A 38 -12.70 17.92 6.66
CA LEU A 38 -13.13 16.58 6.24
C LEU A 38 -14.04 15.90 7.28
N ILE A 39 -13.75 16.05 8.58
CA ILE A 39 -14.59 15.55 9.66
C ILE A 39 -15.98 16.18 9.61
N GLU A 40 -16.05 17.49 9.42
CA GLU A 40 -17.32 18.23 9.30
C GLU A 40 -18.10 17.87 8.04
N GLU A 41 -17.46 17.89 6.88
CA GLU A 41 -18.09 17.54 5.58
C GLU A 41 -18.65 16.12 5.55
N LYS A 42 -17.98 15.19 6.21
CA LYS A 42 -18.40 13.77 6.28
C LYS A 42 -19.35 13.48 7.44
N GLY A 43 -19.64 14.46 8.29
CA GLY A 43 -20.49 14.28 9.46
C GLY A 43 -19.96 13.25 10.46
N ILE A 44 -18.63 13.15 10.59
CA ILE A 44 -18.00 12.16 11.47
C ILE A 44 -18.17 12.60 12.92
N SER A 45 -18.91 11.82 13.71
CA SER A 45 -19.03 12.06 15.15
C SER A 45 -17.74 11.72 15.88
N SER A 46 -17.18 12.68 16.59
CA SER A 46 -15.90 12.52 17.31
C SER A 46 -15.96 13.19 18.69
N PRO A 47 -16.80 12.67 19.64
CA PRO A 47 -16.94 13.27 20.96
C PRO A 47 -15.65 13.30 21.77
N ASP A 48 -14.71 12.41 21.49
CA ASP A 48 -13.41 12.32 22.18
C ASP A 48 -12.54 13.57 21.97
N ILE A 49 -12.77 14.32 20.89
CA ILE A 49 -12.12 15.61 20.65
C ILE A 49 -12.41 16.59 21.79
N LEU A 50 -13.63 16.58 22.31
CA LEU A 50 -14.01 17.45 23.43
C LEU A 50 -13.22 17.10 24.70
N ILE A 51 -13.05 15.83 24.98
CA ILE A 51 -12.26 15.35 26.15
C ILE A 51 -10.82 15.86 26.02
N HIS A 52 -10.24 15.77 24.82
CA HIS A 52 -8.89 16.27 24.58
C HIS A 52 -8.78 17.76 24.81
N PHE A 53 -9.73 18.57 24.35
CA PHE A 53 -9.76 20.00 24.57
C PHE A 53 -10.02 20.38 26.05
N MET A 54 -10.78 19.57 26.78
CA MET A 54 -10.91 19.77 28.22
C MET A 54 -9.57 19.61 28.95
N ASN A 55 -8.77 18.64 28.55
CA ASN A 55 -7.44 18.38 29.11
C ASN A 55 -6.40 19.40 28.63
N HIS A 56 -6.60 19.96 27.43
CA HIS A 56 -5.67 20.90 26.79
C HIS A 56 -6.41 22.15 26.27
N PRO A 57 -6.97 23.00 27.14
CA PRO A 57 -7.85 24.11 26.74
C PRO A 57 -7.20 25.12 25.80
N LYS A 58 -5.89 25.27 25.81
CA LYS A 58 -5.16 26.15 24.91
C LYS A 58 -5.27 25.72 23.43
N LEU A 59 -5.48 24.44 23.16
CA LEU A 59 -5.64 23.95 21.78
C LEU A 59 -6.99 24.35 21.17
N LYS A 60 -8.00 24.61 22.01
CA LYS A 60 -9.32 25.04 21.55
C LYS A 60 -9.33 26.41 20.91
N SER A 61 -8.41 27.28 21.34
CA SER A 61 -8.29 28.66 20.88
C SER A 61 -7.21 28.85 19.81
N VAL A 62 -6.69 27.76 19.23
CA VAL A 62 -5.74 27.87 18.14
C VAL A 62 -6.50 28.22 16.87
N GLU A 63 -6.35 29.47 16.46
CA GLU A 63 -6.85 29.97 15.18
C GLU A 63 -5.73 29.90 14.16
N HIS A 64 -6.00 29.34 13.00
CA HIS A 64 -5.07 29.25 11.90
C HIS A 64 -5.82 29.24 10.57
N ASP A 65 -5.55 30.22 9.73
CA ASP A 65 -6.26 30.42 8.45
C ASP A 65 -5.58 29.73 7.26
N GLY A 66 -4.53 28.95 7.52
CA GLY A 66 -3.80 28.24 6.48
C GLY A 66 -4.65 27.19 5.80
N VAL A 67 -4.44 27.03 4.50
CA VAL A 67 -5.11 26.01 3.70
C VAL A 67 -4.08 25.00 3.23
N PHE A 68 -4.20 23.79 3.71
CA PHE A 68 -3.37 22.70 3.23
C PHE A 68 -3.71 22.37 1.78
N ARG A 69 -2.73 22.55 0.91
CA ARG A 69 -2.80 22.10 -0.48
C ARG A 69 -1.59 21.20 -0.72
N PRO A 70 -1.80 19.90 -0.85
CA PRO A 70 -0.70 19.02 -1.20
C PRO A 70 -0.16 19.46 -2.58
N GLY A 71 1.07 19.95 -2.61
CA GLY A 71 1.79 20.23 -3.85
C GLY A 71 2.12 18.91 -4.58
N SER A 72 2.57 19.03 -5.84
CA SER A 72 3.10 17.86 -6.53
C SER A 72 4.37 17.38 -5.85
N TYR A 73 4.43 16.10 -5.51
CA TYR A 73 5.58 15.46 -4.90
C TYR A 73 5.72 14.01 -5.37
N GLN A 74 6.92 13.47 -5.19
CA GLN A 74 7.20 12.06 -5.39
C GLN A 74 8.30 11.65 -4.38
N ASN A 75 7.91 10.85 -3.41
CA ASN A 75 8.78 10.37 -2.35
C ASN A 75 8.95 8.86 -2.44
N TYR A 76 10.20 8.41 -2.43
CA TYR A 76 10.55 7.01 -2.33
C TYR A 76 11.16 6.73 -0.95
N TYR A 77 10.40 6.09 -0.09
CA TYR A 77 10.82 5.64 1.25
C TYR A 77 11.45 4.25 1.12
N ARG A 78 12.75 4.23 0.84
CA ARG A 78 13.49 3.01 0.48
C ARG A 78 13.41 1.92 1.55
N ASP A 79 13.60 2.29 2.82
CA ASP A 79 13.61 1.35 3.95
C ASP A 79 12.23 0.69 4.17
N SER A 80 11.17 1.39 3.83
CA SER A 80 9.80 0.87 3.91
C SER A 80 9.30 0.25 2.61
N GLY A 81 10.03 0.40 1.50
CA GLY A 81 9.60 -0.07 0.18
C GLY A 81 8.34 0.63 -0.34
N ILE A 82 8.17 1.91 -0.02
CA ILE A 82 6.96 2.68 -0.36
C ILE A 82 7.33 3.84 -1.28
N VAL A 83 6.63 3.94 -2.40
CA VAL A 83 6.56 5.18 -3.19
C VAL A 83 5.21 5.84 -2.98
N ARG A 84 5.22 7.12 -2.68
CA ARG A 84 4.02 7.95 -2.63
C ARG A 84 4.23 9.16 -3.53
N ALA A 85 3.33 9.35 -4.49
CA ALA A 85 3.36 10.49 -5.39
C ALA A 85 2.01 11.20 -5.46
N CYS A 86 2.09 12.50 -5.67
CA CYS A 86 0.95 13.36 -5.95
C CYS A 86 1.27 14.21 -7.18
N ARG A 87 0.35 14.26 -8.12
CA ARG A 87 0.43 15.08 -9.32
C ARG A 87 -0.92 15.74 -9.53
N ASN A 88 -1.01 17.04 -9.22
CA ASN A 88 -2.29 17.76 -9.24
C ASN A 88 -3.36 17.02 -8.41
N ASP A 89 -4.42 16.54 -9.06
CA ASP A 89 -5.53 15.82 -8.43
C ASP A 89 -5.32 14.30 -8.34
N ASN A 90 -4.17 13.81 -8.80
CA ASN A 90 -3.88 12.38 -8.86
C ASN A 90 -2.86 12.00 -7.80
N THR A 91 -3.12 10.91 -7.10
CA THR A 91 -2.14 10.33 -6.19
C THR A 91 -1.97 8.84 -6.49
N TYR A 92 -0.74 8.35 -6.35
CA TYR A 92 -0.52 6.92 -6.38
C TYR A 92 0.44 6.46 -5.28
N THR A 93 0.30 5.20 -4.93
CA THR A 93 1.18 4.52 -3.98
C THR A 93 1.64 3.20 -4.56
N LEU A 94 2.94 2.92 -4.46
CA LEU A 94 3.53 1.63 -4.76
C LEU A 94 4.04 1.00 -3.48
N LEU A 95 3.81 -0.31 -3.33
CA LEU A 95 4.16 -1.06 -2.14
C LEU A 95 5.03 -2.26 -2.51
N LEU A 96 6.24 -2.28 -1.99
CA LEU A 96 7.13 -3.43 -2.06
C LEU A 96 6.70 -4.49 -1.03
N GLY A 97 6.75 -5.78 -1.40
CA GLY A 97 6.42 -6.87 -0.49
C GLY A 97 4.93 -7.04 -0.19
N LYS A 98 4.04 -6.44 -0.99
CA LYS A 98 2.58 -6.53 -0.85
C LYS A 98 1.92 -6.98 -2.14
N SER A 99 0.86 -7.80 -2.04
CA SER A 99 0.07 -8.23 -3.20
C SER A 99 -0.80 -7.12 -3.79
N ASP A 100 -1.24 -6.19 -2.97
CA ASP A 100 -1.91 -4.95 -3.31
C ASP A 100 -0.88 -3.83 -3.60
N PHE A 101 -0.02 -4.10 -4.55
CA PHE A 101 1.21 -3.34 -4.79
C PHE A 101 0.99 -1.95 -5.37
N PHE A 102 -0.19 -1.66 -5.93
CA PHE A 102 -0.51 -0.40 -6.60
C PHE A 102 -1.87 0.14 -6.18
N HIS A 103 -1.87 1.36 -5.69
CA HIS A 103 -3.08 2.14 -5.39
C HIS A 103 -3.04 3.45 -6.15
N TYR A 104 -4.15 3.84 -6.73
CA TYR A 104 -4.32 5.10 -7.46
C TYR A 104 -5.59 5.79 -7.02
N SER A 105 -5.55 7.11 -6.90
CA SER A 105 -6.71 7.92 -6.58
C SER A 105 -6.76 9.17 -7.44
N GLN A 106 -7.92 9.45 -8.00
CA GLN A 106 -8.21 10.66 -8.75
C GLN A 106 -9.60 11.16 -8.37
N LYS A 107 -9.67 12.33 -7.73
CA LYS A 107 -10.92 12.88 -7.20
C LYS A 107 -11.63 11.89 -6.28
N THR A 108 -12.82 11.41 -6.68
CA THR A 108 -13.62 10.43 -5.93
C THR A 108 -13.34 8.97 -6.33
N MET A 109 -12.55 8.76 -7.39
CA MET A 109 -12.17 7.42 -7.83
C MET A 109 -10.97 6.93 -7.02
N HIS A 110 -11.08 5.72 -6.49
CA HIS A 110 -9.98 5.00 -5.85
C HIS A 110 -9.84 3.65 -6.54
N LEU A 111 -8.64 3.31 -6.94
CA LEU A 111 -8.35 2.09 -7.67
C LEU A 111 -7.21 1.35 -7.00
N GLN A 112 -7.40 0.06 -6.82
CA GLN A 112 -6.38 -0.86 -6.33
C GLN A 112 -6.13 -1.96 -7.35
N VAL A 113 -4.87 -2.28 -7.61
CA VAL A 113 -4.49 -3.33 -8.55
C VAL A 113 -3.75 -4.45 -7.84
N LYS A 114 -4.18 -5.69 -8.12
CA LYS A 114 -3.53 -6.93 -7.72
C LYS A 114 -3.33 -7.81 -8.95
N LEU A 115 -2.26 -8.55 -8.96
CA LEU A 115 -2.02 -9.58 -9.97
C LEU A 115 -1.97 -10.94 -9.27
N GLY A 116 -3.03 -11.72 -9.42
CA GLY A 116 -3.13 -13.09 -8.95
C GLY A 116 -2.44 -14.05 -9.92
N GLY A 117 -1.88 -15.12 -9.38
CA GLY A 117 -1.26 -16.17 -10.18
C GLY A 117 -1.33 -17.51 -9.43
N SER A 118 -1.17 -18.62 -10.15
CA SER A 118 -1.02 -19.92 -9.53
C SER A 118 0.23 -20.57 -10.08
N PHE A 119 1.31 -20.46 -9.32
CA PHE A 119 2.59 -21.05 -9.70
C PHE A 119 3.28 -21.64 -8.46
N CYS A 120 3.26 -22.96 -8.34
CA CYS A 120 3.76 -23.69 -7.18
C CYS A 120 3.13 -23.18 -5.87
N GLU A 121 3.93 -22.61 -4.96
CA GLU A 121 3.45 -22.03 -3.72
C GLU A 121 2.98 -20.56 -3.87
N HIS A 122 3.29 -19.93 -4.98
CA HIS A 122 2.96 -18.52 -5.21
C HIS A 122 1.53 -18.33 -5.71
N ARG A 123 0.79 -17.42 -5.08
CA ARG A 123 -0.62 -17.13 -5.40
C ARG A 123 -0.86 -15.74 -5.95
N ALA A 124 0.12 -14.85 -5.79
CA ALA A 124 0.02 -13.47 -6.23
C ALA A 124 1.41 -12.91 -6.55
N PHE A 125 1.43 -11.87 -7.36
CA PHE A 125 2.59 -11.01 -7.52
C PHE A 125 2.81 -10.21 -6.25
N ILE A 126 3.97 -10.40 -5.65
CA ILE A 126 4.44 -9.66 -4.48
C ILE A 126 5.81 -9.11 -4.85
N PRO A 127 5.92 -7.82 -5.24
CA PRO A 127 7.19 -7.27 -5.70
C PRO A 127 8.32 -7.47 -4.69
N GLU A 128 9.43 -8.02 -5.15
CA GLU A 128 10.66 -8.22 -4.36
C GLU A 128 11.64 -7.08 -4.54
N SER A 129 11.57 -6.39 -5.68
CA SER A 129 12.37 -5.21 -5.95
C SER A 129 11.56 -4.10 -6.61
N MET A 130 12.00 -2.86 -6.39
CA MET A 130 11.44 -1.66 -6.99
C MET A 130 12.57 -0.73 -7.40
N GLU A 131 12.66 -0.43 -8.69
CA GLU A 131 13.68 0.42 -9.28
C GLU A 131 13.06 1.67 -9.88
N LYS A 132 13.67 2.83 -9.63
CA LYS A 132 13.25 4.09 -10.24
C LYS A 132 13.66 4.12 -11.70
N MET A 133 12.71 4.39 -12.57
CA MET A 133 12.90 4.66 -14.01
C MET A 133 12.83 6.16 -14.29
N LYS A 134 13.04 6.57 -15.55
CA LYS A 134 12.92 7.96 -15.96
C LYS A 134 11.52 8.52 -15.68
N ASP A 135 10.49 7.77 -16.06
CA ASP A 135 9.09 8.21 -16.02
C ASP A 135 8.24 7.35 -15.09
N GLY A 136 8.84 6.73 -14.05
CA GLY A 136 8.09 5.87 -13.13
C GLY A 136 8.95 4.88 -12.36
N TYR A 137 8.40 3.68 -12.16
CA TYR A 137 9.03 2.61 -11.39
C TYR A 137 8.83 1.25 -12.04
N ARG A 138 9.82 0.39 -11.90
CA ARG A 138 9.77 -1.01 -12.27
C ARG A 138 9.72 -1.86 -11.01
N LEU A 139 8.71 -2.70 -10.91
CA LEU A 139 8.55 -3.69 -9.85
C LEU A 139 8.79 -5.07 -10.43
N THR A 140 9.56 -5.91 -9.73
CA THR A 140 9.89 -7.26 -10.20
C THR A 140 9.68 -8.30 -9.11
N GLN A 141 9.34 -9.52 -9.56
CA GLN A 141 9.34 -10.71 -8.73
C GLN A 141 9.83 -11.90 -9.55
N THR A 142 10.65 -12.76 -8.92
CA THR A 142 11.02 -14.05 -9.47
C THR A 142 10.45 -15.17 -8.61
N MET A 143 9.36 -15.75 -9.06
CA MET A 143 8.73 -16.90 -8.41
C MET A 143 9.53 -18.15 -8.74
N ARG A 144 10.08 -18.80 -7.72
CA ARG A 144 10.86 -20.03 -7.88
C ARG A 144 9.93 -21.23 -7.81
N GLY A 145 9.89 -22.02 -8.89
CA GLY A 145 9.13 -23.25 -8.94
C GLY A 145 9.79 -24.38 -8.17
N TRP A 146 9.03 -25.03 -7.32
CA TRP A 146 9.45 -26.27 -6.68
C TRP A 146 8.24 -27.08 -6.19
N TYR A 147 8.46 -28.40 -6.05
CA TYR A 147 7.50 -29.31 -5.46
C TYR A 147 8.20 -30.27 -4.51
N TYR A 148 7.50 -30.70 -3.47
CA TYR A 148 7.98 -31.80 -2.66
C TYR A 148 7.89 -33.12 -3.41
N LEU A 149 8.97 -33.87 -3.45
CA LEU A 149 8.94 -35.28 -3.80
C LEU A 149 8.26 -36.11 -2.70
N PRO A 150 7.76 -37.29 -2.99
CA PRO A 150 7.25 -38.21 -1.99
C PRO A 150 8.29 -38.47 -0.89
N PHE A 151 7.82 -38.86 0.30
CA PHE A 151 8.72 -39.32 1.34
C PHE A 151 9.49 -40.60 0.86
N LYS A 152 10.78 -40.68 1.10
CA LYS A 152 11.57 -41.89 0.82
C LYS A 152 11.17 -43.05 1.73
N GLU A 153 10.84 -42.73 2.98
CA GLU A 153 10.35 -43.68 3.97
C GLU A 153 8.92 -43.24 4.40
N LYS A 154 8.07 -44.24 4.67
CA LYS A 154 6.70 -43.96 5.11
C LYS A 154 6.71 -43.17 6.41
N PRO A 155 6.02 -42.02 6.51
CA PRO A 155 5.95 -41.31 7.76
C PRO A 155 5.10 -42.08 8.81
N ASP A 156 5.39 -41.84 10.08
CA ASP A 156 4.71 -42.49 11.20
C ASP A 156 3.24 -42.09 11.35
N THR A 157 2.78 -41.05 10.66
CA THR A 157 1.43 -40.53 10.73
C THR A 157 0.87 -40.26 9.34
N ASN A 158 -0.45 -40.37 9.19
CA ASN A 158 -1.18 -39.96 7.98
C ASN A 158 -1.70 -38.53 8.06
N ASP A 159 -1.51 -37.88 9.21
CA ASP A 159 -1.92 -36.48 9.40
C ASP A 159 -0.87 -35.57 8.76
N TRP A 160 -1.23 -34.90 7.65
CA TRP A 160 -0.36 -34.01 6.90
C TRP A 160 0.35 -32.96 7.77
N TRP A 161 -0.37 -32.39 8.74
CA TRP A 161 0.14 -31.32 9.60
C TRP A 161 1.15 -31.81 10.66
N LYS A 162 1.18 -33.11 10.93
CA LYS A 162 2.11 -33.74 11.86
C LYS A 162 3.30 -34.41 11.16
N MET A 163 3.28 -34.48 9.83
CA MET A 163 4.40 -35.02 9.06
C MET A 163 5.61 -34.07 9.11
N ASP A 164 6.80 -34.62 9.25
CA ASP A 164 8.04 -33.86 9.14
C ASP A 164 8.42 -33.66 7.67
N HIS A 165 7.90 -32.58 7.07
CA HIS A 165 8.14 -32.25 5.67
C HIS A 165 9.59 -31.88 5.34
N THR A 166 10.46 -31.64 6.34
CA THR A 166 11.88 -31.37 6.12
C THR A 166 12.61 -32.59 5.59
N LYS A 167 12.07 -33.80 5.82
CA LYS A 167 12.58 -35.08 5.30
C LYS A 167 12.29 -35.33 3.81
N ARG A 168 11.48 -34.44 3.19
CA ARG A 168 11.16 -34.56 1.77
C ARG A 168 12.16 -33.78 0.92
N GLU A 169 12.57 -34.37 -0.17
CA GLU A 169 13.36 -33.66 -1.18
C GLU A 169 12.45 -32.70 -1.96
N LYS A 170 13.03 -31.61 -2.44
CA LYS A 170 12.37 -30.66 -3.33
C LYS A 170 12.84 -30.88 -4.75
N LEU A 171 11.90 -31.05 -5.68
CA LEU A 171 12.16 -30.97 -7.10
C LEU A 171 12.04 -29.49 -7.51
N HIS A 172 13.14 -28.91 -7.97
CA HIS A 172 13.16 -27.55 -8.47
C HIS A 172 12.77 -27.52 -9.94
N GLY A 173 11.84 -26.66 -10.27
CA GLY A 173 11.34 -26.41 -11.63
C GLY A 173 11.83 -25.09 -12.21
N PRO A 174 11.23 -24.64 -13.33
CA PRO A 174 11.54 -23.35 -13.92
C PRO A 174 11.12 -22.19 -12.99
N ASN A 175 11.72 -21.05 -13.23
CA ASN A 175 11.31 -19.79 -12.57
C ASN A 175 10.30 -19.05 -13.44
N LEU A 176 9.32 -18.44 -12.79
CA LEU A 176 8.39 -17.50 -13.39
C LEU A 176 8.79 -16.09 -12.99
N GLN A 177 9.03 -15.23 -13.96
CA GLN A 177 9.39 -13.84 -13.72
C GLN A 177 8.24 -12.92 -14.10
N ILE A 178 7.88 -12.03 -13.18
CA ILE A 178 6.90 -10.97 -13.39
C ILE A 178 7.61 -9.62 -13.28
N LEU A 179 7.34 -8.77 -14.23
CA LEU A 179 7.82 -7.41 -14.31
C LEU A 179 6.62 -6.51 -14.54
N CYS A 180 6.49 -5.47 -13.70
CA CYS A 180 5.45 -4.47 -13.80
C CYS A 180 6.11 -3.08 -13.86
N ASP A 181 6.00 -2.40 -15.01
CA ASP A 181 6.38 -1.02 -15.16
C ASP A 181 5.17 -0.14 -14.88
N VAL A 182 5.31 0.76 -13.94
CA VAL A 182 4.32 1.77 -13.54
C VAL A 182 4.84 3.11 -14.03
N LEU A 183 4.25 3.63 -15.10
CA LEU A 183 4.74 4.81 -15.81
C LEU A 183 3.78 5.98 -15.64
N GLU A 184 4.30 7.14 -15.25
CA GLU A 184 3.54 8.38 -15.22
C GLU A 184 3.30 8.89 -16.65
N CYS A 185 2.05 9.16 -17.00
CA CYS A 185 1.67 9.78 -18.26
C CYS A 185 0.84 11.05 -18.01
N GLU A 186 0.56 11.81 -19.07
CA GLU A 186 -0.11 13.12 -18.98
C GLU A 186 -1.47 13.03 -18.26
N HIS A 187 -2.22 11.95 -18.43
CA HIS A 187 -3.57 11.82 -17.94
C HIS A 187 -3.75 10.73 -16.87
N GLY A 188 -2.68 10.12 -16.38
CA GLY A 188 -2.78 9.06 -15.39
C GLY A 188 -1.51 8.21 -15.24
N ILE A 189 -1.72 6.91 -15.14
CA ILE A 189 -0.66 5.91 -14.97
C ILE A 189 -0.87 4.76 -15.96
N ASP A 190 0.19 4.42 -16.67
CA ASP A 190 0.24 3.22 -17.51
C ASP A 190 0.88 2.06 -16.73
N LEU A 191 0.23 0.90 -16.74
CA LEU A 191 0.76 -0.34 -16.17
C LEU A 191 1.13 -1.31 -17.29
N HIS A 192 2.42 -1.60 -17.42
CA HIS A 192 2.93 -2.59 -18.37
C HIS A 192 3.38 -3.83 -17.62
N ILE A 193 2.61 -4.91 -17.74
CA ILE A 193 2.87 -6.18 -17.05
C ILE A 193 3.44 -7.19 -18.07
N LYS A 194 4.63 -7.71 -17.76
CA LYS A 194 5.28 -8.75 -18.53
C LYS A 194 5.51 -9.97 -17.65
N VAL A 195 5.08 -11.13 -18.14
CA VAL A 195 5.28 -12.43 -17.50
C VAL A 195 6.13 -13.29 -18.42
N SER A 196 7.12 -13.97 -17.89
CA SER A 196 8.05 -14.80 -18.67
C SER A 196 8.61 -15.96 -17.84
N GLY A 197 9.14 -16.96 -18.53
CA GLY A 197 9.81 -18.13 -17.93
C GLY A 197 8.98 -19.41 -17.90
N VAL A 198 7.64 -19.31 -17.86
CA VAL A 198 6.74 -20.47 -17.90
C VAL A 198 5.58 -20.17 -18.84
N GLU A 199 5.41 -21.01 -19.86
CA GLU A 199 4.25 -20.93 -20.75
C GLU A 199 3.00 -21.42 -20.04
N GLN A 200 1.84 -20.81 -20.35
CA GLN A 200 0.53 -21.19 -19.85
C GLN A 200 0.33 -21.10 -18.33
N ALA A 201 1.20 -20.35 -17.60
CA ALA A 201 0.92 -20.07 -16.21
C ALA A 201 -0.36 -19.20 -16.10
N PRO A 202 -1.35 -19.59 -15.29
CA PRO A 202 -2.59 -18.82 -15.18
C PRO A 202 -2.37 -17.54 -14.35
N PHE A 203 -2.87 -16.43 -14.90
CA PHE A 203 -2.85 -15.12 -14.25
C PHE A 203 -4.24 -14.50 -14.20
N ARG A 204 -4.45 -13.69 -13.19
CA ARG A 204 -5.64 -12.89 -13.00
C ARG A 204 -5.27 -11.46 -12.61
N LEU A 205 -5.66 -10.50 -13.43
CA LEU A 205 -5.60 -9.09 -13.06
C LEU A 205 -6.88 -8.74 -12.30
N GLU A 206 -6.75 -8.24 -11.10
CA GLU A 206 -7.82 -7.74 -10.26
C GLU A 206 -7.70 -6.23 -10.16
N ILE A 207 -8.78 -5.53 -10.51
CA ILE A 207 -8.91 -4.08 -10.38
C ILE A 207 -10.12 -3.83 -9.51
N GLU A 208 -9.89 -3.32 -8.32
CA GLU A 208 -10.90 -2.88 -7.37
C GLU A 208 -11.08 -1.36 -7.52
N VAL A 209 -12.33 -0.88 -7.65
CA VAL A 209 -12.70 0.53 -7.83
C VAL A 209 -13.62 1.00 -6.73
#